data_08f781d15078b53ac2b3e7c9a61f18af
#
_entry.id   08f781d15078b53ac2b3e7c9a61f18af
#
_cell.length_a   1.000
_cell.length_b   1.000
_cell.length_c   1.000
_cell.angle_alpha   90.00
_cell.angle_beta   90.00
_cell.angle_gamma   90.00
#
_symmetry.space_group_name_H-M   'P 1'
#
loop_
_entity.id
_entity.type
_entity.pdbx_description
1 polymer ?
#
loop_
_entity_poly.entity_id
_entity_poly.type
_entity_poly.pdbx_seq_one_letter_code
_entity_poly.pdbx_strand_id
1 'polypeptide(L)'
;MIPRISRNAVKEGFDTLPAAICYFDRNGLLRLINHRMQEIAAVLCGRDLQTLTDLEQALRSPGGGVRLRDEAARIYEFPDGTVYHFTVRPVQDKYGIPYTEVMATDVTQLATLHAALQQENERLADANRRAKRLYDNMPDIVREEEILKMKMQVHDDIGHTLLAARRALRHEHDLARLRSEAAKWESSISLLCRARQEDAAEDPLTCMQRRAAVLGAAVQLRGAYPA
;
A
#
# COMPACT_ATOMS: atom_id res chain seq x y z
N MET A 1 10.47 45.57 39.56
CA MET A 1 10.39 46.44 38.39
C MET A 1 10.61 45.61 37.15
N ILE A 2 9.57 45.36 36.36
CA ILE A 2 9.69 44.55 35.13
C ILE A 2 10.29 45.48 34.06
N PRO A 3 11.45 45.12 33.44
CA PRO A 3 12.05 45.93 32.40
C PRO A 3 11.10 46.08 31.22
N ARG A 4 10.84 47.30 30.76
CA ARG A 4 10.03 47.52 29.55
C ARG A 4 10.80 47.05 28.35
N ILE A 5 10.27 46.06 27.65
CA ILE A 5 10.83 45.60 26.38
C ILE A 5 10.74 46.75 25.35
N SER A 6 11.83 47.06 24.67
CA SER A 6 11.83 48.10 23.65
C SER A 6 11.02 47.70 22.42
N ARG A 7 10.46 48.68 21.67
CA ARG A 7 9.76 48.41 20.41
C ARG A 7 10.64 47.65 19.41
N ASN A 8 11.93 47.93 19.40
CA ASN A 8 12.88 47.25 18.51
C ASN A 8 13.06 45.80 18.89
N ALA A 9 13.16 45.48 20.18
CA ALA A 9 13.25 44.09 20.63
C ALA A 9 12.01 43.27 20.30
N VAL A 10 10.80 43.88 20.35
CA VAL A 10 9.57 43.22 19.92
C VAL A 10 9.56 42.96 18.41
N LYS A 11 10.02 43.93 17.61
CA LYS A 11 10.15 43.80 16.17
C LYS A 11 11.18 42.73 15.78
N GLU A 12 12.37 42.80 16.38
CA GLU A 12 13.40 41.75 16.17
C GLU A 12 12.89 40.36 16.55
N GLY A 13 12.20 40.24 17.69
CA GLY A 13 11.60 38.97 18.09
C GLY A 13 10.53 38.48 17.10
N PHE A 14 9.75 39.41 16.53
CA PHE A 14 8.75 39.07 15.51
C PHE A 14 9.41 38.65 14.18
N ASP A 15 10.46 39.31 13.78
CA ASP A 15 11.20 38.99 12.54
C ASP A 15 12.01 37.69 12.62
N THR A 16 12.35 37.25 13.84
CA THR A 16 13.05 35.94 14.07
C THR A 16 12.11 34.75 14.21
N LEU A 17 10.79 34.94 14.16
CA LEU A 17 9.84 33.81 14.21
C LEU A 17 10.09 32.86 13.03
N PRO A 18 10.04 31.55 13.28
CA PRO A 18 10.22 30.53 12.23
C PRO A 18 9.07 30.49 11.23
N ALA A 19 7.88 30.91 11.63
CA ALA A 19 6.71 31.02 10.77
C ALA A 19 6.64 32.39 10.10
N ALA A 20 6.21 32.42 8.84
CA ALA A 20 5.92 33.65 8.13
C ALA A 20 4.52 34.14 8.52
N ILE A 21 4.42 35.37 9.03
CA ILE A 21 3.16 35.90 9.60
C ILE A 21 2.92 37.33 9.12
N CYS A 22 1.66 37.62 8.79
CA CYS A 22 1.19 38.99 8.57
C CYS A 22 -0.23 39.20 9.13
N TYR A 23 -0.53 40.46 9.42
CA TYR A 23 -1.82 40.89 9.95
C TYR A 23 -2.42 41.99 9.08
N PHE A 24 -3.70 41.82 8.76
CA PHE A 24 -4.51 42.81 8.03
C PHE A 24 -5.59 43.36 8.93
N ASP A 25 -5.90 44.65 8.77
CA ASP A 25 -7.02 45.25 9.47
C ASP A 25 -8.39 44.89 8.86
N ARG A 26 -9.47 45.40 9.42
CA ARG A 26 -10.86 45.23 8.94
C ARG A 26 -11.07 45.65 7.48
N ASN A 27 -10.23 46.55 6.95
CA ASN A 27 -10.30 47.04 5.59
C ASN A 27 -9.41 46.21 4.65
N GLY A 28 -8.77 45.15 5.16
CA GLY A 28 -7.83 44.34 4.40
C GLY A 28 -6.47 44.99 4.14
N LEU A 29 -6.14 46.09 4.85
CA LEU A 29 -4.84 46.74 4.74
C LEU A 29 -3.81 46.07 5.63
N LEU A 30 -2.59 45.83 5.11
CA LEU A 30 -1.48 45.26 5.84
C LEU A 30 -1.06 46.18 7.00
N ARG A 31 -0.96 45.61 8.22
CA ARG A 31 -0.59 46.31 9.43
C ARG A 31 0.72 45.84 10.01
N LEU A 32 0.99 44.58 9.90
CA LEU A 32 2.20 43.96 10.40
C LEU A 32 2.62 42.80 9.51
N ILE A 33 3.87 42.69 9.21
CA ILE A 33 4.45 41.62 8.43
C ILE A 33 5.86 41.33 8.95
N ASN A 34 6.23 40.07 9.14
CA ASN A 34 7.58 39.71 9.48
C ASN A 34 8.43 39.50 8.22
N HIS A 35 9.74 39.50 8.41
CA HIS A 35 10.72 39.41 7.31
C HIS A 35 10.47 38.15 6.43
N ARG A 36 10.19 36.99 7.05
CA ARG A 36 9.95 35.74 6.33
C ARG A 36 8.69 35.78 5.46
N MET A 37 7.63 36.40 5.93
CA MET A 37 6.42 36.59 5.11
C MET A 37 6.66 37.61 3.98
N GLN A 38 7.50 38.59 4.18
CA GLN A 38 7.90 39.54 3.13
C GLN A 38 8.60 38.83 1.96
N GLU A 39 9.56 37.95 2.27
CA GLU A 39 10.27 37.16 1.26
C GLU A 39 9.28 36.24 0.48
N ILE A 40 8.41 35.50 1.18
CA ILE A 40 7.41 34.63 0.58
C ILE A 40 6.45 35.43 -0.29
N ALA A 41 5.94 36.56 0.20
CA ALA A 41 5.01 37.41 -0.54
C ALA A 41 5.64 38.02 -1.78
N ALA A 42 6.94 38.43 -1.72
CA ALA A 42 7.66 38.94 -2.88
C ALA A 42 7.74 37.92 -4.02
N VAL A 43 7.99 36.65 -3.70
CA VAL A 43 8.01 35.56 -4.68
C VAL A 43 6.59 35.28 -5.21
N LEU A 44 5.60 35.20 -4.33
CA LEU A 44 4.22 34.82 -4.66
C LEU A 44 3.50 35.92 -5.46
N CYS A 45 3.62 37.18 -5.03
CA CYS A 45 2.91 38.33 -5.61
C CYS A 45 3.72 39.04 -6.69
N GLY A 46 5.05 38.84 -6.75
CA GLY A 46 5.97 39.61 -7.63
C GLY A 46 6.08 41.09 -7.28
N ARG A 47 5.52 41.53 -6.17
CA ARG A 47 5.50 42.90 -5.65
C ARG A 47 5.31 42.92 -4.14
N ASP A 48 5.51 44.08 -3.52
CA ASP A 48 5.27 44.29 -2.10
C ASP A 48 3.79 44.04 -1.77
N LEU A 49 3.55 43.26 -0.74
CA LEU A 49 2.21 42.95 -0.24
C LEU A 49 1.62 44.17 0.49
N GLN A 50 0.43 44.63 0.08
CA GLN A 50 -0.23 45.75 0.69
C GLN A 50 -1.61 45.44 1.23
N THR A 51 -2.33 44.53 0.53
CA THR A 51 -3.69 44.19 0.92
C THR A 51 -3.88 42.68 1.00
N LEU A 52 -4.90 42.29 1.80
CA LEU A 52 -5.35 40.90 1.88
C LEU A 52 -5.82 40.37 0.51
N THR A 53 -6.49 41.22 -0.27
CA THR A 53 -6.98 40.86 -1.61
C THR A 53 -5.82 40.55 -2.55
N ASP A 54 -4.71 41.28 -2.47
CA ASP A 54 -3.50 40.97 -3.26
C ASP A 54 -2.98 39.57 -2.94
N LEU A 55 -2.91 39.24 -1.65
CA LEU A 55 -2.45 37.93 -1.21
C LEU A 55 -3.41 36.79 -1.63
N GLU A 56 -4.72 37.01 -1.46
CA GLU A 56 -5.72 36.01 -1.89
C GLU A 56 -5.69 35.80 -3.40
N GLN A 57 -5.53 36.87 -4.18
CA GLN A 57 -5.38 36.75 -5.62
C GLN A 57 -4.13 35.99 -6.02
N ALA A 58 -3.00 36.29 -5.36
CA ALA A 58 -1.74 35.58 -5.60
C ALA A 58 -1.82 34.09 -5.19
N LEU A 59 -2.56 33.76 -4.14
CA LEU A 59 -2.80 32.36 -3.74
C LEU A 59 -3.72 31.63 -4.73
N ARG A 60 -4.69 32.31 -5.36
CA ARG A 60 -5.54 31.70 -6.39
C ARG A 60 -4.83 31.50 -7.73
N SER A 61 -3.92 32.41 -8.06
CA SER A 61 -3.15 32.39 -9.31
C SER A 61 -1.68 32.70 -9.00
N PRO A 62 -0.95 31.72 -8.44
CA PRO A 62 0.39 31.94 -7.97
C PRO A 62 1.36 32.33 -9.08
N GLY A 63 2.12 33.41 -8.84
CA GLY A 63 3.20 33.85 -9.69
C GLY A 63 4.54 33.22 -9.31
N GLY A 64 5.64 33.73 -9.87
CA GLY A 64 6.99 33.39 -9.43
C GLY A 64 7.39 31.91 -9.52
N GLY A 65 6.69 31.10 -10.32
CA GLY A 65 6.96 29.66 -10.43
C GLY A 65 6.44 28.81 -9.24
N VAL A 66 5.65 29.41 -8.36
CA VAL A 66 4.98 28.70 -7.25
C VAL A 66 3.90 27.79 -7.81
N ARG A 67 3.80 26.57 -7.30
CA ARG A 67 2.83 25.56 -7.71
C ARG A 67 1.85 25.25 -6.58
N LEU A 68 0.56 25.25 -6.89
CA LEU A 68 -0.47 24.76 -5.97
C LEU A 68 -0.39 23.23 -5.90
N ARG A 69 -0.13 22.65 -4.73
CA ARG A 69 -0.11 21.21 -4.48
C ARG A 69 -1.46 20.69 -4.01
N ASP A 70 -2.09 21.42 -3.11
CA ASP A 70 -3.39 21.06 -2.54
C ASP A 70 -4.20 22.34 -2.31
N GLU A 71 -5.30 22.48 -3.02
CA GLU A 71 -6.19 23.64 -2.93
C GLU A 71 -6.98 23.64 -1.62
N ALA A 72 -7.48 22.49 -1.19
CA ALA A 72 -8.28 22.38 0.03
C ALA A 72 -7.44 22.67 1.27
N ALA A 73 -6.21 22.18 1.31
CA ALA A 73 -5.27 22.42 2.39
C ALA A 73 -4.41 23.68 2.19
N ARG A 74 -4.57 24.43 1.08
CA ARG A 74 -3.76 25.62 0.76
C ARG A 74 -2.25 25.40 0.87
N ILE A 75 -1.79 24.31 0.24
CA ILE A 75 -0.38 23.92 0.24
C ILE A 75 0.25 24.32 -1.10
N TYR A 76 1.36 25.05 -1.02
CA TYR A 76 2.07 25.61 -2.16
C TYR A 76 3.53 25.19 -2.16
N GLU A 77 4.03 24.79 -3.31
CA GLU A 77 5.45 24.49 -3.54
C GLU A 77 6.13 25.65 -4.24
N PHE A 78 7.21 26.14 -3.65
CA PHE A 78 8.01 27.23 -4.15
C PHE A 78 9.14 26.73 -5.08
N PRO A 79 9.74 27.61 -5.91
CA PRO A 79 10.79 27.22 -6.87
C PRO A 79 12.06 26.67 -6.23
N ASP A 80 12.33 27.02 -4.97
CA ASP A 80 13.44 26.51 -4.16
C ASP A 80 13.18 25.11 -3.59
N GLY A 81 12.00 24.52 -3.85
CA GLY A 81 11.57 23.23 -3.34
C GLY A 81 10.96 23.29 -1.94
N THR A 82 10.83 24.47 -1.33
CA THR A 82 10.12 24.60 -0.05
C THR A 82 8.61 24.51 -0.25
N VAL A 83 7.94 23.91 0.75
CA VAL A 83 6.49 23.73 0.73
C VAL A 83 5.88 24.46 1.90
N TYR A 84 4.99 25.41 1.61
CA TYR A 84 4.30 26.19 2.62
C TYR A 84 2.82 25.88 2.68
N HIS A 85 2.31 25.77 3.92
CA HIS A 85 0.89 25.68 4.23
C HIS A 85 0.39 27.04 4.70
N PHE A 86 -0.57 27.64 3.99
CA PHE A 86 -1.16 28.92 4.32
C PHE A 86 -2.43 28.76 5.15
N THR A 87 -2.47 29.40 6.29
CA THR A 87 -3.66 29.51 7.15
C THR A 87 -4.10 30.94 7.27
N VAL A 88 -5.42 31.14 7.18
CA VAL A 88 -6.05 32.46 7.36
C VAL A 88 -7.05 32.34 8.50
N ARG A 89 -6.91 33.16 9.51
CA ARG A 89 -7.82 33.16 10.66
C ARG A 89 -8.14 34.56 11.14
N PRO A 90 -9.38 34.84 11.61
CA PRO A 90 -9.73 36.07 12.27
C PRO A 90 -9.12 36.07 13.69
N VAL A 91 -8.58 37.18 14.09
CA VAL A 91 -8.05 37.44 15.44
C VAL A 91 -8.58 38.77 15.93
N GLN A 92 -8.65 38.97 17.23
CA GLN A 92 -9.03 40.23 17.84
C GLN A 92 -7.95 40.69 18.81
N ASP A 93 -7.73 41.99 18.86
CA ASP A 93 -6.86 42.57 19.88
C ASP A 93 -7.58 42.65 21.26
N LYS A 94 -6.84 43.12 22.27
CA LYS A 94 -7.37 43.30 23.63
C LYS A 94 -8.54 44.30 23.73
N TYR A 95 -8.77 45.08 22.70
CA TYR A 95 -9.87 46.05 22.61
C TYR A 95 -11.03 45.56 21.73
N GLY A 96 -10.98 44.33 21.26
CA GLY A 96 -11.99 43.73 20.39
C GLY A 96 -11.89 44.18 18.94
N ILE A 97 -10.81 44.82 18.51
CA ILE A 97 -10.62 45.24 17.13
C ILE A 97 -10.29 44.00 16.30
N PRO A 98 -11.05 43.71 15.22
CA PRO A 98 -10.82 42.56 14.41
C PRO A 98 -9.64 42.76 13.45
N TYR A 99 -8.83 41.72 13.31
CA TYR A 99 -7.74 41.58 12.32
C TYR A 99 -7.85 40.24 11.65
N THR A 100 -7.28 40.14 10.45
CA THR A 100 -7.06 38.86 9.77
C THR A 100 -5.59 38.52 9.88
N GLU A 101 -5.28 37.39 10.50
CA GLU A 101 -3.95 36.80 10.55
C GLU A 101 -3.78 35.86 9.38
N VAL A 102 -2.71 35.98 8.65
CA VAL A 102 -2.26 34.99 7.67
C VAL A 102 -0.89 34.47 8.08
N MET A 103 -0.79 33.17 8.14
CA MET A 103 0.46 32.48 8.50
C MET A 103 0.81 31.47 7.41
N ALA A 104 2.07 31.48 6.99
CA ALA A 104 2.66 30.45 6.14
C ALA A 104 3.66 29.63 6.97
N THR A 105 3.38 28.34 7.10
CA THR A 105 4.20 27.39 7.84
C THR A 105 4.96 26.52 6.86
N ASP A 106 6.27 26.38 7.04
CA ASP A 106 7.08 25.43 6.27
C ASP A 106 6.71 24.01 6.65
N VAL A 107 6.19 23.28 5.68
CA VAL A 107 5.76 21.87 5.80
C VAL A 107 6.57 20.95 4.86
N THR A 108 7.73 21.40 4.41
CA THR A 108 8.58 20.68 3.44
C THR A 108 8.91 19.27 3.92
N GLN A 109 9.35 19.14 5.16
CA GLN A 109 9.67 17.83 5.73
C GLN A 109 8.43 16.94 5.84
N LEU A 110 7.30 17.50 6.26
CA LEU A 110 6.04 16.77 6.38
C LEU A 110 5.56 16.30 5.00
N ALA A 111 5.63 17.17 4.00
CA ALA A 111 5.26 16.83 2.62
C ALA A 111 6.15 15.72 2.04
N THR A 112 7.46 15.78 2.32
CA THR A 112 8.41 14.75 1.88
C THR A 112 8.15 13.41 2.55
N LEU A 113 7.93 13.41 3.87
CA LEU A 113 7.58 12.19 4.61
C LEU A 113 6.25 11.60 4.16
N HIS A 114 5.25 12.44 3.91
CA HIS A 114 3.96 11.98 3.41
C HIS A 114 4.08 11.32 2.04
N ALA A 115 4.86 11.93 1.13
CA ALA A 115 5.11 11.34 -0.19
C ALA A 115 5.86 10.00 -0.10
N ALA A 116 6.86 9.90 0.79
CA ALA A 116 7.59 8.66 1.02
C ALA A 116 6.68 7.56 1.60
N LEU A 117 5.83 7.89 2.57
CA LEU A 117 4.84 6.97 3.14
C LEU A 117 3.83 6.50 2.10
N GLN A 118 3.36 7.39 1.23
CA GLN A 118 2.45 7.03 0.14
C GLN A 118 3.10 6.04 -0.81
N GLN A 119 4.34 6.30 -1.22
CA GLN A 119 5.10 5.40 -2.10
C GLN A 119 5.31 4.02 -1.47
N GLU A 120 5.63 3.98 -0.18
CA GLU A 120 5.82 2.71 0.53
C GLU A 120 4.51 1.93 0.68
N ASN A 121 3.40 2.61 0.97
CA ASN A 121 2.08 1.99 1.00
C ASN A 121 1.68 1.40 -0.37
N GLU A 122 1.98 2.08 -1.47
CA GLU A 122 1.75 1.56 -2.82
C GLU A 122 2.60 0.32 -3.10
N ARG A 123 3.89 0.33 -2.71
CA ARG A 123 4.78 -0.83 -2.81
C ARG A 123 4.29 -2.02 -2.00
N LEU A 124 3.86 -1.77 -0.77
CA LEU A 124 3.29 -2.82 0.09
C LEU A 124 1.99 -3.38 -0.48
N ALA A 125 1.11 -2.53 -1.01
CA ALA A 125 -0.11 -2.97 -1.67
C ALA A 125 0.17 -3.83 -2.91
N ASP A 126 1.19 -3.48 -3.71
CA ASP A 126 1.63 -4.28 -4.85
C ASP A 126 2.26 -5.61 -4.43
N ALA A 127 3.10 -5.61 -3.40
CA ALA A 127 3.69 -6.83 -2.85
C ALA A 127 2.61 -7.78 -2.32
N ASN A 128 1.64 -7.26 -1.57
CA ASN A 128 0.50 -8.02 -1.07
C ASN A 128 -0.35 -8.60 -2.20
N ARG A 129 -0.60 -7.84 -3.27
CA ARG A 129 -1.32 -8.34 -4.46
C ARG A 129 -0.58 -9.50 -5.13
N ARG A 130 0.75 -9.41 -5.25
CA ARG A 130 1.58 -10.50 -5.81
C ARG A 130 1.59 -11.72 -4.90
N ALA A 131 1.78 -11.51 -3.60
CA ALA A 131 1.75 -12.60 -2.62
C ALA A 131 0.40 -13.33 -2.62
N LYS A 132 -0.71 -12.59 -2.68
CA LYS A 132 -2.05 -13.17 -2.78
C LYS A 132 -2.22 -14.02 -4.04
N ARG A 133 -1.79 -13.53 -5.21
CA ARG A 133 -1.83 -14.31 -6.46
C ARG A 133 -1.01 -15.60 -6.38
N LEU A 134 0.17 -15.56 -5.77
CA LEU A 134 0.99 -16.75 -5.56
C LEU A 134 0.29 -17.73 -4.62
N TYR A 135 -0.30 -17.22 -3.54
CA TYR A 135 -1.04 -18.04 -2.59
C TYR A 135 -2.28 -18.69 -3.22
N ASP A 136 -3.02 -17.92 -4.01
CA ASP A 136 -4.22 -18.42 -4.70
C ASP A 136 -3.86 -19.50 -5.76
N ASN A 137 -2.69 -19.44 -6.37
CA ASN A 137 -2.18 -20.43 -7.35
C ASN A 137 -1.46 -21.62 -6.70
N MET A 138 -1.12 -21.54 -5.42
CA MET A 138 -0.36 -22.58 -4.72
C MET A 138 -1.03 -23.96 -4.74
N PRO A 139 -2.35 -24.09 -4.57
CA PRO A 139 -3.01 -25.37 -4.66
C PRO A 139 -2.86 -26.06 -6.02
N ASP A 140 -2.87 -25.30 -7.11
CA ASP A 140 -2.70 -25.84 -8.46
C ASP A 140 -1.27 -26.32 -8.69
N ILE A 141 -0.27 -25.55 -8.23
CA ILE A 141 1.13 -25.93 -8.33
C ILE A 141 1.42 -27.21 -7.53
N VAL A 142 0.92 -27.29 -6.30
CA VAL A 142 1.07 -28.49 -5.45
C VAL A 142 0.40 -29.70 -6.11
N ARG A 143 -0.78 -29.51 -6.68
CA ARG A 143 -1.49 -30.58 -7.39
C ARG A 143 -0.73 -31.08 -8.62
N GLU A 144 -0.18 -30.17 -9.41
CA GLU A 144 0.67 -30.53 -10.56
C GLU A 144 1.92 -31.30 -10.14
N GLU A 145 2.58 -30.89 -9.08
CA GLU A 145 3.75 -31.53 -8.53
C GLU A 145 3.41 -32.95 -8.01
N GLU A 146 2.30 -33.11 -7.28
CA GLU A 146 1.82 -34.41 -6.82
C GLU A 146 1.49 -35.35 -8.00
N ILE A 147 0.83 -34.84 -9.03
CA ILE A 147 0.52 -35.61 -10.25
C ILE A 147 1.81 -36.04 -10.97
N LEU A 148 2.78 -35.15 -11.07
CA LEU A 148 4.07 -35.46 -11.71
C LEU A 148 4.82 -36.53 -10.93
N LYS A 149 4.87 -36.40 -9.61
CA LYS A 149 5.49 -37.38 -8.71
C LYS A 149 4.83 -38.75 -8.82
N MET A 150 3.50 -38.77 -8.85
CA MET A 150 2.72 -40.00 -9.05
C MET A 150 3.00 -40.64 -10.42
N LYS A 151 3.06 -39.86 -11.49
CA LYS A 151 3.42 -40.34 -12.83
C LYS A 151 4.81 -40.96 -12.88
N MET A 152 5.79 -40.34 -12.23
CA MET A 152 7.15 -40.89 -12.14
C MET A 152 7.17 -42.21 -11.37
N GLN A 153 6.50 -42.27 -10.23
CA GLN A 153 6.43 -43.50 -9.44
C GLN A 153 5.78 -44.65 -10.20
N VAL A 154 4.66 -44.39 -10.89
CA VAL A 154 3.99 -45.38 -11.74
C VAL A 154 4.91 -45.85 -12.90
N HIS A 155 5.62 -44.92 -13.53
CA HIS A 155 6.53 -45.24 -14.59
C HIS A 155 7.68 -46.17 -14.10
N ASP A 156 8.23 -45.88 -12.93
CA ASP A 156 9.30 -46.68 -12.35
C ASP A 156 8.81 -48.07 -11.93
N ASP A 157 7.65 -48.17 -11.33
CA ASP A 157 7.02 -49.45 -10.94
C ASP A 157 6.72 -50.29 -12.15
N ILE A 158 6.18 -49.70 -13.25
CA ILE A 158 5.98 -50.37 -14.52
C ILE A 158 7.32 -50.84 -15.11
N GLY A 159 8.33 -49.98 -15.09
CA GLY A 159 9.65 -50.32 -15.59
C GLY A 159 10.28 -51.49 -14.86
N HIS A 160 10.23 -51.48 -13.54
CA HIS A 160 10.75 -52.58 -12.72
C HIS A 160 10.01 -53.91 -12.95
N THR A 161 8.70 -53.87 -13.05
CA THR A 161 7.88 -55.09 -13.29
C THR A 161 8.05 -55.64 -14.69
N LEU A 162 8.16 -54.79 -15.71
CA LEU A 162 8.51 -55.26 -17.07
C LEU A 162 9.86 -55.94 -17.14
N LEU A 163 10.88 -55.37 -16.44
CA LEU A 163 12.19 -55.97 -16.35
C LEU A 163 12.18 -57.31 -15.60
N ALA A 164 11.39 -57.41 -14.52
CA ALA A 164 11.21 -58.64 -13.78
C ALA A 164 10.50 -59.70 -14.63
N ALA A 165 9.43 -59.35 -15.33
CA ALA A 165 8.72 -60.24 -16.27
C ALA A 165 9.64 -60.70 -17.38
N ARG A 166 10.43 -59.82 -17.99
CA ARG A 166 11.40 -60.17 -19.05
C ARG A 166 12.48 -61.13 -18.53
N ARG A 167 12.95 -60.98 -17.31
CA ARG A 167 13.90 -61.89 -16.68
C ARG A 167 13.27 -63.27 -16.42
N ALA A 168 12.03 -63.30 -15.90
CA ALA A 168 11.29 -64.56 -15.64
C ALA A 168 10.97 -65.34 -16.91
N LEU A 169 10.68 -64.65 -18.04
CA LEU A 169 10.45 -65.30 -19.34
C LEU A 169 11.74 -65.84 -19.98
N ARG A 170 12.89 -65.35 -19.59
CA ARG A 170 14.22 -65.86 -20.11
C ARG A 170 14.71 -67.09 -19.33
N HIS A 171 14.29 -67.21 -18.08
CA HIS A 171 14.64 -68.36 -17.24
C HIS A 171 13.39 -69.24 -17.14
N GLU A 172 13.28 -70.26 -18.00
CA GLU A 172 12.18 -71.26 -17.99
C GLU A 172 11.96 -71.76 -16.60
N HIS A 173 10.71 -71.73 -16.12
CA HIS A 173 10.07 -72.48 -15.02
C HIS A 173 9.64 -71.75 -13.76
N ASP A 174 9.48 -70.42 -13.71
CA ASP A 174 8.96 -69.78 -12.52
C ASP A 174 7.58 -69.13 -12.73
N LEU A 175 6.58 -69.92 -13.12
CA LEU A 175 5.17 -69.50 -13.27
C LEU A 175 4.54 -68.95 -11.96
N ALA A 176 5.04 -69.39 -10.83
CA ALA A 176 4.57 -68.89 -9.51
C ALA A 176 4.99 -67.45 -9.29
N ARG A 177 6.21 -67.09 -9.70
CA ARG A 177 6.76 -65.71 -9.56
C ARG A 177 6.08 -64.75 -10.53
N LEU A 178 5.80 -65.19 -11.76
CA LEU A 178 5.04 -64.41 -12.74
C LEU A 178 3.60 -64.10 -12.24
N ARG A 179 2.90 -65.06 -11.60
CA ARG A 179 1.60 -64.83 -10.99
C ARG A 179 1.66 -63.85 -9.83
N SER A 180 2.68 -63.93 -8.99
CA SER A 180 2.87 -62.99 -7.91
C SER A 180 3.13 -61.52 -8.39
N GLU A 181 3.93 -61.34 -9.43
CA GLU A 181 4.18 -60.03 -10.04
C GLU A 181 2.93 -59.48 -10.77
N ALA A 182 2.16 -60.31 -11.47
CA ALA A 182 0.87 -59.94 -12.08
C ALA A 182 -0.16 -59.49 -11.03
N ALA A 183 -0.23 -60.16 -9.89
CA ALA A 183 -1.12 -59.77 -8.80
C ALA A 183 -0.72 -58.39 -8.18
N LYS A 184 0.58 -58.09 -8.07
CA LYS A 184 1.05 -56.76 -7.66
C LYS A 184 0.62 -55.68 -8.66
N TRP A 185 0.73 -55.96 -9.93
CA TRP A 185 0.29 -55.11 -11.03
C TRP A 185 -1.21 -54.78 -10.93
N GLU A 186 -2.01 -55.80 -10.79
CA GLU A 186 -3.47 -55.66 -10.66
C GLU A 186 -3.84 -54.81 -9.45
N SER A 187 -3.16 -55.01 -8.34
CA SER A 187 -3.30 -54.19 -7.12
C SER A 187 -2.92 -52.71 -7.35
N SER A 188 -1.80 -52.44 -8.00
CA SER A 188 -1.32 -51.08 -8.29
C SER A 188 -2.24 -50.34 -9.26
N ILE A 189 -2.72 -50.99 -10.31
CA ILE A 189 -3.67 -50.42 -11.26
C ILE A 189 -5.02 -50.16 -10.60
N SER A 190 -5.49 -51.05 -9.73
CA SER A 190 -6.78 -50.89 -9.03
C SER A 190 -6.72 -49.69 -8.05
N LEU A 191 -5.60 -49.46 -7.38
CA LEU A 191 -5.38 -48.29 -6.53
C LEU A 191 -5.39 -46.98 -7.34
N LEU A 192 -4.76 -46.97 -8.52
CA LEU A 192 -4.76 -45.82 -9.42
C LEU A 192 -6.15 -45.50 -9.98
N CYS A 193 -6.94 -46.52 -10.33
CA CYS A 193 -8.29 -46.37 -10.80
C CYS A 193 -9.22 -45.85 -9.69
N ARG A 194 -9.06 -46.31 -8.44
CA ARG A 194 -9.80 -45.81 -7.27
C ARG A 194 -9.48 -44.33 -6.99
N ALA A 195 -8.19 -43.95 -6.96
CA ALA A 195 -7.79 -42.58 -6.73
C ALA A 195 -8.37 -41.62 -7.78
N ARG A 196 -8.49 -42.07 -9.04
CA ARG A 196 -9.09 -41.30 -10.13
C ARG A 196 -10.62 -41.21 -10.04
N GLN A 197 -11.30 -42.23 -9.51
CA GLN A 197 -12.75 -42.21 -9.31
C GLN A 197 -13.18 -41.39 -8.10
N GLU A 198 -12.38 -41.37 -7.03
CA GLU A 198 -12.63 -40.55 -5.84
C GLU A 198 -12.53 -39.07 -6.17
N ASP A 199 -11.54 -38.66 -7.01
CA ASP A 199 -11.41 -37.26 -7.47
C ASP A 199 -12.54 -36.79 -8.41
N ALA A 200 -13.18 -37.72 -9.12
CA ALA A 200 -14.24 -37.39 -10.09
C ALA A 200 -15.67 -37.38 -9.49
N ALA A 201 -15.85 -37.92 -8.29
CA ALA A 201 -17.15 -38.10 -7.66
C ALA A 201 -17.40 -37.24 -6.40
N GLU A 202 -16.42 -36.54 -5.89
CA GLU A 202 -16.61 -35.69 -4.72
C GLU A 202 -17.04 -34.26 -5.11
N ASP A 203 -18.20 -33.86 -4.53
CA ASP A 203 -18.64 -32.48 -4.52
C ASP A 203 -17.53 -31.60 -3.93
N PRO A 204 -17.19 -30.45 -4.59
CA PRO A 204 -16.15 -29.54 -4.13
C PRO A 204 -16.25 -29.13 -2.66
N LEU A 205 -17.46 -29.05 -2.13
CA LEU A 205 -17.73 -28.73 -0.72
C LEU A 205 -17.28 -29.83 0.23
N THR A 206 -17.53 -31.10 -0.12
CA THR A 206 -17.13 -32.26 0.67
C THR A 206 -15.61 -32.42 0.71
N CYS A 207 -14.96 -32.15 -0.41
CA CYS A 207 -13.49 -32.12 -0.52
C CYS A 207 -12.86 -31.01 0.37
N MET A 208 -13.43 -29.80 0.37
CA MET A 208 -12.99 -28.71 1.25
C MET A 208 -13.18 -29.04 2.73
N GLN A 209 -14.30 -29.60 3.13
CA GLN A 209 -14.57 -30.00 4.52
C GLN A 209 -13.62 -31.08 5.02
N ARG A 210 -13.32 -32.09 4.18
CA ARG A 210 -12.35 -33.14 4.52
C ARG A 210 -10.93 -32.58 4.70
N ARG A 211 -10.47 -31.69 3.80
CA ARG A 211 -9.17 -31.02 3.90
C ARG A 211 -9.07 -30.13 5.14
N ALA A 212 -10.12 -29.39 5.46
CA ALA A 212 -10.17 -28.58 6.67
C ALA A 212 -10.10 -29.43 7.94
N ALA A 213 -10.77 -30.58 7.96
CA ALA A 213 -10.73 -31.50 9.09
C ALA A 213 -9.33 -32.10 9.31
N VAL A 214 -8.58 -32.39 8.24
CA VAL A 214 -7.18 -32.87 8.31
C VAL A 214 -6.26 -31.79 8.87
N LEU A 215 -6.56 -30.52 8.60
CA LEU A 215 -5.81 -29.35 9.10
C LEU A 215 -6.30 -28.86 10.48
N GLY A 216 -7.28 -29.54 11.09
CA GLY A 216 -7.86 -29.13 12.37
C GLY A 216 -8.70 -27.85 12.31
N ALA A 217 -9.11 -27.43 11.12
CA ALA A 217 -9.91 -26.22 10.90
C ALA A 217 -11.39 -26.60 10.62
N ALA A 218 -12.34 -25.88 11.25
CA ALA A 218 -13.76 -26.01 10.96
C ALA A 218 -14.19 -24.96 9.92
N VAL A 219 -14.67 -25.40 8.77
CA VAL A 219 -15.23 -24.52 7.73
C VAL A 219 -16.73 -24.36 7.97
N GLN A 220 -17.18 -23.17 8.34
CA GLN A 220 -18.59 -22.79 8.39
C GLN A 220 -18.93 -21.97 7.15
N LEU A 221 -19.77 -22.51 6.28
CA LEU A 221 -20.32 -21.78 5.14
C LEU A 221 -21.53 -20.95 5.60
N ARG A 222 -21.44 -19.62 5.48
CA ARG A 222 -22.58 -18.72 5.67
C ARG A 222 -22.98 -18.14 4.31
N GLY A 223 -24.11 -18.60 3.79
CA GLY A 223 -24.73 -18.06 2.58
C GLY A 223 -25.71 -19.06 1.98
N ALA A 224 -26.80 -18.58 1.39
CA ALA A 224 -27.70 -19.42 0.59
C ALA A 224 -27.08 -19.57 -0.81
N TYR A 225 -26.77 -20.79 -1.20
CA TYR A 225 -26.43 -21.10 -2.60
C TYR A 225 -27.74 -21.19 -3.40
N PRO A 226 -27.84 -20.54 -4.55
CA PRO A 226 -28.92 -20.82 -5.48
C PRO A 226 -28.77 -22.27 -6.01
N ALA A 227 -29.86 -23.03 -5.99
CA ALA A 227 -29.96 -24.37 -6.52
C ALA A 227 -29.73 -24.38 -8.04
#